data_0d896bfedbdb079bce1b833e6d70c777
#
_entry.id   0d896bfedbdb079bce1b833e6d70c777
#
_cell.length_a   1.000
_cell.length_b   1.000
_cell.length_c   1.000
_cell.angle_alpha   90.00
_cell.angle_beta   90.00
_cell.angle_gamma   90.00
#
_symmetry.space_group_name_H-M   'P 1'
#
loop_
_entity.id
_entity.type
_entity.pdbx_description
1 polymer ?
#
loop_
_entity_poly.entity_id
_entity_poly.type
_entity_poly.pdbx_seq_one_letter_code
_entity_poly.pdbx_strand_id
1 'polypeptide(L)'
;MAFVTVSHWTSTEISEEMISTANEKFIPLIMGVGASGVQMVRTGELSLCVVTQYPDAAAAQTAQAKIAEIREQVAQDFPMTMVSAHGGEVTGSSELHQIKN
;
A
#
# COMPACT_ATOMS: atom_id res chain seq x y z
N MET A 1 -8.68 11.50 -11.56
CA MET A 1 -9.25 10.28 -10.98
C MET A 1 -8.24 9.62 -10.04
N ALA A 2 -8.70 9.15 -8.92
CA ALA A 2 -7.84 8.47 -7.99
C ALA A 2 -7.27 7.18 -8.59
N PHE A 3 -6.08 6.82 -8.18
CA PHE A 3 -5.38 5.61 -8.60
C PHE A 3 -5.05 4.79 -7.36
N VAL A 4 -5.28 3.49 -7.39
CA VAL A 4 -5.04 2.62 -6.25
C VAL A 4 -4.10 1.50 -6.66
N THR A 5 -3.10 1.23 -5.81
CA THR A 5 -2.26 0.04 -5.95
C THR A 5 -2.55 -0.91 -4.82
N VAL A 6 -2.48 -2.21 -5.11
CA VAL A 6 -2.71 -3.26 -4.13
C VAL A 6 -1.53 -4.23 -4.23
N SER A 7 -0.82 -4.42 -3.14
CA SER A 7 0.24 -5.43 -3.07
C SER A 7 -0.14 -6.50 -2.05
N HIS A 8 0.12 -7.75 -2.41
CA HIS A 8 -0.15 -8.91 -1.57
C HIS A 8 1.16 -9.50 -1.08
N TRP A 9 1.21 -9.79 0.22
CA TRP A 9 2.42 -10.25 0.88
C TRP A 9 2.13 -11.49 1.72
N THR A 10 3.10 -12.39 1.78
CA THR A 10 3.12 -13.48 2.75
C THR A 10 4.27 -13.25 3.73
N SER A 11 4.15 -13.79 4.93
CA SER A 11 5.17 -13.63 5.97
C SER A 11 5.31 -14.94 6.72
N THR A 12 6.51 -15.22 7.23
CA THR A 12 6.70 -16.36 8.12
C THR A 12 6.25 -16.06 9.54
N GLU A 13 6.03 -14.78 9.84
CA GLU A 13 5.59 -14.30 11.15
C GLU A 13 4.89 -12.97 10.98
N ILE A 14 3.81 -12.75 11.71
CA ILE A 14 3.17 -11.43 11.83
C ILE A 14 2.96 -11.16 13.31
N SER A 15 3.75 -10.24 13.86
CA SER A 15 3.70 -9.86 15.27
C SER A 15 3.15 -8.44 15.43
N GLU A 16 2.71 -8.12 16.63
CA GLU A 16 2.27 -6.76 16.96
C GLU A 16 3.40 -5.76 16.78
N GLU A 17 4.64 -6.17 17.08
CA GLU A 17 5.82 -5.34 16.89
C GLU A 17 6.05 -5.00 15.41
N MET A 18 5.88 -5.98 14.52
CA MET A 18 5.97 -5.75 13.07
C MET A 18 4.91 -4.78 12.60
N ILE A 19 3.68 -4.94 13.07
CA ILE A 19 2.56 -4.06 12.71
C ILE A 19 2.84 -2.64 13.20
N SER A 20 3.31 -2.50 14.43
CA SER A 20 3.67 -1.21 15.01
C SER A 20 4.77 -0.52 14.21
N THR A 21 5.83 -1.25 13.87
CA THR A 21 6.95 -0.74 13.06
C THR A 21 6.47 -0.29 11.68
N ALA A 22 5.58 -1.06 11.05
CA ALA A 22 5.03 -0.69 9.76
C ALA A 22 4.24 0.63 9.84
N ASN A 23 3.44 0.79 10.88
CA ASN A 23 2.67 2.02 11.08
C ASN A 23 3.55 3.23 11.38
N GLU A 24 4.62 3.05 12.12
CA GLU A 24 5.50 4.14 12.54
C GLU A 24 6.53 4.52 11.48
N LYS A 25 6.98 3.56 10.67
CA LYS A 25 8.08 3.75 9.72
C LYS A 25 7.64 3.71 8.27
N PHE A 26 6.98 2.62 7.85
CA PHE A 26 6.73 2.38 6.42
C PHE A 26 5.53 3.14 5.87
N ILE A 27 4.44 3.22 6.61
CA ILE A 27 3.26 3.98 6.17
C ILE A 27 3.59 5.46 5.99
N PRO A 28 4.31 6.12 6.94
CA PRO A 28 4.74 7.50 6.69
C PRO A 28 5.66 7.66 5.49
N LEU A 29 6.55 6.69 5.21
CA LEU A 29 7.40 6.74 4.02
C LEU A 29 6.57 6.71 2.74
N ILE A 30 5.55 5.86 2.68
CA ILE A 30 4.66 5.77 1.52
C ILE A 30 3.87 7.06 1.36
N MET A 31 3.35 7.63 2.44
CA MET A 31 2.68 8.92 2.38
C MET A 31 3.61 10.02 1.88
N GLY A 32 4.88 9.97 2.27
CA GLY A 32 5.89 10.95 1.86
C GLY A 32 6.22 10.94 0.38
N VAL A 33 5.90 9.89 -0.36
CA VAL A 33 6.17 9.83 -1.80
C VAL A 33 4.96 10.23 -2.65
N GLY A 34 3.91 10.75 -2.04
CA GLY A 34 2.77 11.31 -2.77
C GLY A 34 1.47 10.53 -2.68
N ALA A 35 1.41 9.52 -1.84
CA ALA A 35 0.16 8.81 -1.60
C ALA A 35 -0.84 9.70 -0.86
N SER A 36 -2.12 9.55 -1.16
CA SER A 36 -3.20 10.24 -0.45
C SER A 36 -3.80 9.38 0.66
N GLY A 37 -3.50 8.10 0.69
CA GLY A 37 -3.93 7.21 1.75
C GLY A 37 -3.25 5.86 1.62
N VAL A 38 -3.06 5.18 2.75
CA VAL A 38 -2.45 3.85 2.81
C VAL A 38 -3.20 3.03 3.85
N GLN A 39 -3.54 1.80 3.51
CA GLN A 39 -4.09 0.85 4.45
C GLN A 39 -3.32 -0.46 4.35
N MET A 40 -3.04 -1.04 5.51
CA MET A 40 -2.46 -2.37 5.61
C MET A 40 -3.53 -3.28 6.18
N VAL A 41 -3.86 -4.34 5.45
CA VAL A 41 -4.97 -5.23 5.80
C VAL A 41 -4.43 -6.65 6.01
N ARG A 42 -4.75 -7.24 7.15
CA ARG A 42 -4.39 -8.63 7.41
C ARG A 42 -5.42 -9.52 6.73
N THR A 43 -5.00 -10.25 5.71
CA THR A 43 -5.89 -11.09 4.90
C THR A 43 -5.91 -12.54 5.33
N GLY A 44 -5.00 -12.94 6.19
CA GLY A 44 -4.89 -14.28 6.74
C GLY A 44 -3.93 -14.31 7.90
N GLU A 45 -3.68 -15.49 8.45
CA GLU A 45 -2.77 -15.64 9.59
C GLU A 45 -1.36 -15.15 9.26
N LEU A 46 -0.87 -15.46 8.06
CA LEU A 46 0.47 -15.11 7.59
C LEU A 46 0.44 -14.33 6.28
N SER A 47 -0.60 -13.54 6.05
CA SER A 47 -0.72 -12.76 4.83
C SER A 47 -1.23 -11.35 5.12
N LEU A 48 -0.73 -10.41 4.32
CA LEU A 48 -1.09 -8.99 4.39
C LEU A 48 -1.32 -8.45 2.99
N CYS A 49 -2.12 -7.40 2.93
CA CYS A 49 -2.37 -6.66 1.71
C CYS A 49 -2.14 -5.19 2.03
N VAL A 50 -1.43 -4.48 1.16
CA VAL A 50 -1.23 -3.04 1.30
C VAL A 50 -1.97 -2.34 0.18
N VAL A 51 -2.91 -1.49 0.56
CA VAL A 51 -3.71 -0.69 -0.36
C VAL A 51 -3.24 0.75 -0.28
N THR A 52 -2.74 1.28 -1.39
CA THR A 52 -2.23 2.65 -1.46
C THR A 52 -3.03 3.44 -2.46
N GLN A 53 -3.55 4.58 -2.03
CA GLN A 53 -4.29 5.49 -2.89
C GLN A 53 -3.42 6.68 -3.27
N TYR A 54 -3.51 7.08 -4.54
CA TYR A 54 -2.85 8.27 -5.08
C TYR A 54 -3.91 9.20 -5.66
N PRO A 55 -3.63 10.52 -5.72
CA PRO A 55 -4.57 11.47 -6.34
C PRO A 55 -4.90 11.14 -7.79
N ASP A 56 -3.91 10.62 -8.54
CA ASP A 56 -4.07 10.25 -9.94
C ASP A 56 -2.98 9.26 -10.36
N ALA A 57 -3.07 8.79 -11.60
CA ALA A 57 -2.10 7.85 -12.16
C ALA A 57 -0.70 8.45 -12.28
N ALA A 58 -0.60 9.75 -12.55
CA ALA A 58 0.70 10.42 -12.67
C ALA A 58 1.44 10.44 -11.34
N ALA A 59 0.75 10.69 -10.23
CA ALA A 59 1.33 10.63 -8.90
C ALA A 59 1.83 9.23 -8.57
N ALA A 60 1.06 8.20 -8.91
CA ALA A 60 1.45 6.80 -8.71
C ALA A 60 2.70 6.44 -9.52
N GLN A 61 2.76 6.89 -10.77
CA GLN A 61 3.91 6.64 -11.64
C GLN A 61 5.16 7.34 -11.13
N THR A 62 5.04 8.57 -10.67
CA THR A 62 6.15 9.33 -10.10
C THR A 62 6.68 8.65 -8.82
N ALA A 63 5.80 8.07 -8.02
CA ALA A 63 6.17 7.40 -6.77
C ALA A 63 6.82 6.02 -6.99
N GLN A 64 6.71 5.43 -8.18
CA GLN A 64 7.03 4.02 -8.41
C GLN A 64 8.45 3.64 -8.01
N ALA A 65 9.44 4.45 -8.33
CA ALA A 65 10.84 4.15 -7.99
C ALA A 65 11.06 4.14 -6.48
N LYS A 66 10.47 5.11 -5.77
CA LYS A 66 10.57 5.17 -4.30
C LYS A 66 9.80 4.03 -3.64
N ILE A 67 8.65 3.66 -4.18
CA ILE A 67 7.87 2.53 -3.67
C ILE A 67 8.67 1.24 -3.82
N ALA A 68 9.37 1.05 -4.93
CA ALA A 68 10.23 -0.12 -5.12
C ALA A 68 11.31 -0.20 -4.04
N GLU A 69 11.95 0.93 -3.71
CA GLU A 69 12.95 1.00 -2.64
C GLU A 69 12.33 0.67 -1.27
N ILE A 70 11.16 1.19 -0.98
CA ILE A 70 10.45 0.92 0.27
C ILE A 70 10.12 -0.57 0.38
N ARG A 71 9.66 -1.20 -0.70
CA ARG A 71 9.34 -2.63 -0.74
C ARG A 71 10.58 -3.48 -0.46
N GLU A 72 11.73 -3.11 -1.02
CA GLU A 72 12.99 -3.79 -0.74
C GLU A 72 13.37 -3.68 0.72
N GLN A 73 13.19 -2.51 1.32
CA GLN A 73 13.49 -2.29 2.73
C GLN A 73 12.56 -3.11 3.62
N VAL A 74 11.29 -3.21 3.28
CA VAL A 74 10.33 -4.05 4.00
C VAL A 74 10.79 -5.51 3.97
N ALA A 75 11.21 -6.00 2.80
CA ALA A 75 11.67 -7.38 2.65
C ALA A 75 12.96 -7.65 3.42
N GLN A 76 13.80 -6.63 3.64
CA GLN A 76 15.01 -6.75 4.44
C GLN A 76 14.72 -6.72 5.94
N ASP A 77 13.79 -5.88 6.36
CA ASP A 77 13.50 -5.66 7.78
C ASP A 77 12.54 -6.69 8.36
N PHE A 78 11.69 -7.29 7.52
CA PHE A 78 10.67 -8.25 7.93
C PHE A 78 10.78 -9.54 7.13
N PRO A 79 10.33 -10.68 7.69
CA PRO A 79 10.33 -11.97 6.98
C PRO A 79 9.15 -12.05 6.00
N MET A 80 9.01 -11.04 5.14
CA MET A 80 7.90 -10.89 4.22
C MET A 80 8.34 -11.02 2.77
N THR A 81 7.47 -11.59 1.94
CA THR A 81 7.69 -11.73 0.51
C THR A 81 6.48 -11.18 -0.23
N MET A 82 6.71 -10.30 -1.19
CA MET A 82 5.64 -9.79 -2.05
C MET A 82 5.26 -10.85 -3.08
N VAL A 83 3.99 -11.23 -3.09
CA VAL A 83 3.45 -12.24 -3.99
C VAL A 83 2.99 -11.62 -5.30
N SER A 84 2.33 -10.47 -5.21
CA SER A 84 1.79 -9.77 -6.39
C SER A 84 1.57 -8.31 -6.08
N ALA A 85 1.49 -7.51 -7.13
CA ALA A 85 1.16 -6.09 -7.03
C ALA A 85 0.39 -5.69 -8.29
N HIS A 86 -0.69 -4.96 -8.10
CA HIS A 86 -1.55 -4.46 -9.17
C HIS A 86 -1.92 -3.02 -8.91
N GLY A 87 -2.24 -2.29 -9.98
CA GLY A 87 -2.68 -0.92 -9.86
C GLY A 87 -3.68 -0.58 -10.93
N GLY A 88 -4.54 0.39 -10.64
CA GLY A 88 -5.55 0.84 -11.60
C GLY A 88 -6.26 2.09 -11.13
N GLU A 89 -6.96 2.73 -12.06
CA GLU A 89 -7.78 3.88 -11.75
C GLU A 89 -9.05 3.44 -11.01
N VAL A 90 -9.49 4.28 -10.08
CA VAL A 90 -10.76 4.06 -9.38
C VAL A 90 -11.90 4.41 -10.34
N THR A 91 -12.67 3.42 -10.74
CA THR A 91 -13.77 3.59 -11.69
C THR A 91 -15.11 3.73 -11.02
N GLY A 92 -15.19 3.45 -9.72
CA GLY A 92 -16.40 3.61 -8.92
C GLY A 92 -16.08 3.76 -7.47
N SER A 93 -16.77 4.64 -6.76
CA SER A 93 -16.60 4.82 -5.33
C SER A 93 -17.85 5.45 -4.74
N SER A 94 -18.01 5.34 -3.44
CA SER A 94 -19.11 5.99 -2.73
C SER A 94 -19.05 7.51 -2.86
N GLU A 95 -17.86 8.09 -2.95
CA GLU A 95 -17.68 9.52 -3.17
C GLU A 95 -18.24 9.96 -4.53
N LEU A 96 -17.92 9.21 -5.60
CA LEU A 96 -18.41 9.50 -6.93
C LEU A 96 -19.93 9.37 -7.00
N HIS A 97 -20.47 8.40 -6.29
CA HIS A 97 -21.91 8.19 -6.23
C HIS A 97 -22.61 9.33 -5.50
N GLN A 98 -22.02 9.80 -4.40
CA GLN A 98 -22.56 10.92 -3.62
C GLN A 98 -22.56 12.23 -4.42
N ILE A 99 -21.53 12.47 -5.22
CA ILE A 99 -21.41 13.68 -6.03
C ILE A 99 -22.56 13.77 -7.05
N LYS A 100 -23.06 12.65 -7.53
CA LYS A 100 -24.14 12.62 -8.52
C LYS A 100 -25.51 12.97 -7.93
N ASN A 101 -25.64 12.91 -6.64
CA ASN A 101 -26.90 13.25 -5.98
C ASN A 101 -26.95 14.73 -5.65
#